data_f3c6cb018de26c7627cbc8aa31a3b7db
#
_entry.id   f3c6cb018de26c7627cbc8aa31a3b7db
#
_cell.length_a   1.000
_cell.length_b   1.000
_cell.length_c   1.000
_cell.angle_alpha   90.00
_cell.angle_beta   90.00
_cell.angle_gamma   90.00
#
_symmetry.space_group_name_H-M   'P 1'
#
loop_
_entity.id
_entity.type
_entity.pdbx_description
1 polymer ?
#
loop_
_entity_poly.entity_id
_entity_poly.type
_entity_poly.pdbx_seq_one_letter_code
_entity_poly.pdbx_strand_id
1 'polypeptide(L)'
;MTEIHQRAAHARPGNARPAPDKGTLIGVGALLVTLTNAVIFVLPPLLPVIQAQYGLATVAQTTWLYTALTLGGGAGFILLPRLADLYGDRNASVAASAFLAVGALIPAIGDSYATLLIGCIVMGFGCAAQLLPLGFLRRNLGESGITVGVAVLVIATGIGIVAGMIGGGFIVEHLSLRSFFIILTAVGVITTVASYLTIPHAPPAERAGRVGAVGTVWMIAWVAAILLTLTQGLVWGTAALIPLVLGIVGGIAWVRVERKSASAVFDVAMMKAPLVTASCLCIALFAAVNAAFLLLLSTYAQIIPAELRPVDAYGLGLSALKTGWLMVPFAVTFVIGGAIVDRPVSNGRGVPVFIAGALISAAGLAWLAAAHDQAWQYLVGAAVMGLGCSIGYAAGFTMVQMAVPEGKAGMAAGVAGTFMAVGFALGTAVISGDLSASLVTVPGSSLQVAAKSLYGVGYELSGVLALLVVVTVLISRLRLRRRLGGVAS
;
A
#
# COMPACT_ATOMS: atom_id res chain seq x y z
N MET A 1 46.23 -29.16 15.56
CA MET A 1 45.58 -27.81 15.48
C MET A 1 46.16 -26.91 14.39
N THR A 2 47.08 -27.37 13.58
CA THR A 2 47.83 -26.54 12.58
C THR A 2 47.34 -26.72 11.14
N GLU A 3 46.57 -27.75 10.81
CA GLU A 3 46.04 -28.01 9.45
C GLU A 3 44.71 -27.35 9.11
N ILE A 4 43.91 -26.90 10.11
CA ILE A 4 42.61 -26.24 9.89
C ILE A 4 42.80 -24.76 9.48
N HIS A 5 43.93 -24.15 9.85
CA HIS A 5 44.25 -22.74 9.49
C HIS A 5 44.77 -22.54 8.08
N GLN A 6 45.29 -23.59 7.40
CA GLN A 6 45.84 -23.48 6.04
C GLN A 6 44.81 -23.69 4.91
N ARG A 7 43.63 -24.26 5.18
CA ARG A 7 42.55 -24.37 4.15
C ARG A 7 41.72 -23.13 3.94
N ALA A 8 41.78 -22.12 4.84
CA ALA A 8 41.09 -20.86 4.68
C ALA A 8 41.80 -19.85 3.74
N ALA A 9 43.06 -20.12 3.32
CA ALA A 9 43.85 -19.16 2.56
C ALA A 9 43.83 -19.34 1.03
N HIS A 10 43.03 -20.29 0.50
CA HIS A 10 42.98 -20.55 -0.96
C HIS A 10 41.57 -20.41 -1.57
N ALA A 11 40.70 -19.62 -0.98
CA ALA A 11 39.53 -19.10 -1.72
C ALA A 11 40.06 -18.09 -2.75
N ARG A 12 40.17 -18.51 -4.03
CA ARG A 12 40.45 -17.60 -5.15
C ARG A 12 39.54 -16.40 -5.04
N PRO A 13 40.01 -15.14 -5.18
CA PRO A 13 39.17 -13.99 -5.33
C PRO A 13 38.53 -14.09 -6.70
N GLY A 14 37.42 -14.85 -6.79
CA GLY A 14 36.53 -14.78 -7.94
C GLY A 14 35.98 -13.37 -7.99
N ASN A 15 36.05 -12.71 -9.14
CA ASN A 15 35.52 -11.40 -9.56
C ASN A 15 34.47 -10.77 -8.59
N ALA A 16 34.90 -10.41 -7.40
CA ALA A 16 34.06 -9.63 -6.48
C ALA A 16 33.91 -8.24 -7.11
N ARG A 17 32.73 -7.94 -7.64
CA ARG A 17 32.43 -6.56 -8.03
C ARG A 17 32.75 -5.66 -6.84
N PRO A 18 33.39 -4.48 -7.07
CA PRO A 18 33.63 -3.52 -5.99
C PRO A 18 32.33 -3.27 -5.24
N ALA A 19 32.43 -3.12 -3.92
CA ALA A 19 31.26 -2.81 -3.10
C ALA A 19 30.56 -1.58 -3.69
N PRO A 20 29.24 -1.64 -3.91
CA PRO A 20 28.53 -0.53 -4.54
C PRO A 20 28.69 0.72 -3.69
N ASP A 21 28.82 1.87 -4.36
CA ASP A 21 28.82 3.15 -3.68
C ASP A 21 27.53 3.32 -2.86
N LYS A 22 27.67 3.82 -1.62
CA LYS A 22 26.55 4.00 -0.70
C LYS A 22 25.43 4.84 -1.30
N GLY A 23 25.80 5.91 -2.05
CA GLY A 23 24.86 6.79 -2.74
C GLY A 23 24.04 6.07 -3.79
N THR A 24 24.69 5.22 -4.60
CA THR A 24 24.02 4.44 -5.64
C THR A 24 23.04 3.42 -5.05
N LEU A 25 23.41 2.78 -3.94
CA LEU A 25 22.53 1.83 -3.26
C LEU A 25 21.28 2.53 -2.67
N ILE A 26 21.44 3.69 -2.04
CA ILE A 26 20.35 4.52 -1.55
C ILE A 26 19.46 4.98 -2.73
N GLY A 27 20.09 5.40 -3.84
CA GLY A 27 19.40 5.84 -5.05
C GLY A 27 18.49 4.77 -5.66
N VAL A 28 18.93 3.53 -5.74
CA VAL A 28 18.12 2.40 -6.23
C VAL A 28 16.98 2.10 -5.26
N GLY A 29 17.23 2.17 -3.94
CA GLY A 29 16.16 2.06 -2.94
C GLY A 29 15.09 3.15 -3.10
N ALA A 30 15.52 4.40 -3.31
CA ALA A 30 14.63 5.52 -3.56
C ALA A 30 13.81 5.32 -4.85
N LEU A 31 14.42 4.83 -5.92
CA LEU A 31 13.75 4.55 -7.18
C LEU A 31 12.67 3.47 -7.05
N LEU A 32 12.95 2.39 -6.31
CA LEU A 32 11.97 1.33 -6.00
C LEU A 32 10.76 1.89 -5.24
N VAL A 33 11.01 2.70 -4.21
CA VAL A 33 9.94 3.32 -3.40
C VAL A 33 9.14 4.32 -4.23
N THR A 34 9.81 5.17 -5.01
CA THR A 34 9.15 6.17 -5.88
C THR A 34 8.26 5.49 -6.90
N LEU A 35 8.77 4.49 -7.63
CA LEU A 35 8.00 3.76 -8.64
C LEU A 35 6.78 3.07 -8.04
N THR A 36 6.95 2.40 -6.91
CA THR A 36 5.84 1.72 -6.22
C THR A 36 4.74 2.70 -5.80
N ASN A 37 5.13 3.83 -5.17
CA ASN A 37 4.15 4.82 -4.75
C ASN A 37 3.49 5.52 -5.95
N ALA A 38 4.23 5.74 -7.05
CA ALA A 38 3.64 6.26 -8.28
C ALA A 38 2.55 5.33 -8.82
N VAL A 39 2.76 4.01 -8.81
CA VAL A 39 1.76 3.01 -9.23
C VAL A 39 0.53 3.03 -8.31
N ILE A 40 0.72 3.13 -7.00
CA ILE A 40 -0.40 3.13 -6.03
C ILE A 40 -1.24 4.40 -6.16
N PHE A 41 -0.58 5.56 -6.28
CA PHE A 41 -1.25 6.86 -6.24
C PHE A 41 -1.67 7.41 -7.61
N VAL A 42 -1.38 6.73 -8.70
CA VAL A 42 -1.85 7.15 -10.03
C VAL A 42 -3.31 6.78 -10.29
N LEU A 43 -3.81 5.69 -9.71
CA LEU A 43 -5.17 5.22 -9.97
C LEU A 43 -6.26 6.26 -9.64
N PRO A 44 -6.25 6.95 -8.47
CA PRO A 44 -7.28 7.90 -8.12
C PRO A 44 -7.61 8.92 -9.22
N PRO A 45 -6.68 9.73 -9.73
CA PRO A 45 -7.00 10.72 -10.75
C PRO A 45 -7.35 10.11 -12.11
N LEU A 46 -6.98 8.85 -12.38
CA LEU A 46 -7.26 8.20 -13.64
C LEU A 46 -8.62 7.48 -13.68
N LEU A 47 -9.29 7.23 -12.55
CA LEU A 47 -10.55 6.48 -12.52
C LEU A 47 -11.63 7.06 -13.44
N PRO A 48 -11.94 8.38 -13.42
CA PRO A 48 -12.94 8.94 -14.32
C PRO A 48 -12.52 8.87 -15.80
N VAL A 49 -11.23 9.03 -16.10
CA VAL A 49 -10.70 8.90 -17.45
C VAL A 49 -10.86 7.46 -17.97
N ILE A 50 -10.53 6.48 -17.14
CA ILE A 50 -10.71 5.05 -17.44
C ILE A 50 -12.19 4.72 -17.60
N GLN A 51 -13.04 5.27 -16.73
CA GLN A 51 -14.50 5.10 -16.82
C GLN A 51 -15.02 5.55 -18.19
N ALA A 52 -14.64 6.72 -18.64
CA ALA A 52 -15.04 7.27 -19.93
C ALA A 52 -14.44 6.47 -21.09
N GLN A 53 -13.15 6.12 -21.04
CA GLN A 53 -12.46 5.43 -22.13
C GLN A 53 -13.01 4.02 -22.39
N TYR A 54 -13.38 3.28 -21.35
CA TYR A 54 -13.89 1.91 -21.46
C TYR A 54 -15.41 1.82 -21.40
N GLY A 55 -16.12 2.95 -21.36
CA GLY A 55 -17.60 2.99 -21.35
C GLY A 55 -18.19 2.35 -20.11
N LEU A 56 -17.54 2.46 -18.95
CA LEU A 56 -18.01 1.89 -17.71
C LEU A 56 -19.13 2.75 -17.14
N ALA A 57 -20.29 2.14 -16.86
CA ALA A 57 -21.49 2.87 -16.48
C ALA A 57 -21.40 3.49 -15.07
N THR A 58 -20.69 2.84 -14.13
CA THR A 58 -20.68 3.23 -12.72
C THR A 58 -19.27 3.30 -12.13
N VAL A 59 -19.11 4.12 -11.07
CA VAL A 59 -17.88 4.17 -10.26
C VAL A 59 -17.52 2.80 -9.68
N ALA A 60 -18.51 1.98 -9.31
CA ALA A 60 -18.28 0.63 -8.80
C ALA A 60 -17.51 -0.26 -9.78
N GLN A 61 -17.71 -0.07 -11.08
CA GLN A 61 -16.93 -0.81 -12.09
C GLN A 61 -15.47 -0.37 -12.11
N THR A 62 -15.16 0.92 -11.91
CA THR A 62 -13.76 1.40 -11.87
C THR A 62 -13.03 0.96 -10.61
N THR A 63 -13.72 0.73 -9.50
CA THR A 63 -13.10 0.26 -8.24
C THR A 63 -12.51 -1.15 -8.33
N TRP A 64 -12.88 -1.94 -9.36
CA TRP A 64 -12.21 -3.20 -9.68
C TRP A 64 -10.71 -3.05 -9.91
N LEU A 65 -10.24 -1.88 -10.36
CA LEU A 65 -8.81 -1.60 -10.51
C LEU A 65 -8.09 -1.61 -9.16
N TYR A 66 -8.72 -1.02 -8.13
CA TYR A 66 -8.19 -1.10 -6.77
C TYR A 66 -8.23 -2.53 -6.23
N THR A 67 -9.31 -3.26 -6.51
CA THR A 67 -9.41 -4.67 -6.15
C THR A 67 -8.26 -5.47 -6.77
N ALA A 68 -8.04 -5.29 -8.07
CA ALA A 68 -6.97 -5.95 -8.82
C ALA A 68 -5.59 -5.63 -8.23
N LEU A 69 -5.30 -4.34 -7.99
CA LEU A 69 -4.04 -3.89 -7.41
C LEU A 69 -3.83 -4.45 -5.99
N THR A 70 -4.86 -4.43 -5.14
CA THR A 70 -4.78 -4.92 -3.76
C THR A 70 -4.69 -6.44 -3.68
N LEU A 71 -5.33 -7.18 -4.59
CA LEU A 71 -5.18 -8.64 -4.70
C LEU A 71 -3.73 -9.02 -4.98
N GLY A 72 -3.11 -8.38 -5.99
CA GLY A 72 -1.70 -8.56 -6.29
C GLY A 72 -0.82 -8.13 -5.11
N GLY A 73 -1.09 -6.97 -4.52
CA GLY A 73 -0.35 -6.41 -3.39
C GLY A 73 -0.37 -7.30 -2.16
N GLY A 74 -1.54 -7.83 -1.79
CA GLY A 74 -1.68 -8.75 -0.66
C GLY A 74 -0.79 -9.99 -0.79
N ALA A 75 -0.69 -10.55 -1.99
CA ALA A 75 0.21 -11.66 -2.29
C ALA A 75 1.69 -11.23 -2.27
N GLY A 76 2.01 -10.11 -2.92
CA GLY A 76 3.36 -9.58 -3.04
C GLY A 76 3.99 -9.21 -1.71
N PHE A 77 3.24 -8.54 -0.82
CA PHE A 77 3.72 -8.14 0.50
C PHE A 77 4.14 -9.29 1.40
N ILE A 78 3.57 -10.47 1.21
CA ILE A 78 3.97 -11.66 1.97
C ILE A 78 5.16 -12.36 1.28
N LEU A 79 5.08 -12.54 -0.04
CA LEU A 79 6.02 -13.39 -0.76
C LEU A 79 7.36 -12.70 -1.01
N LEU A 80 7.39 -11.43 -1.45
CA LEU A 80 8.62 -10.77 -1.84
C LEU A 80 9.62 -10.54 -0.70
N PRO A 81 9.21 -10.10 0.52
CA PRO A 81 10.13 -10.07 1.65
C PRO A 81 10.68 -11.45 2.03
N ARG A 82 9.84 -12.49 1.91
CA ARG A 82 10.29 -13.87 2.14
C ARG A 82 11.30 -14.35 1.09
N LEU A 83 11.09 -13.97 -0.18
CA LEU A 83 12.06 -14.23 -1.24
C LEU A 83 13.39 -13.49 -0.98
N ALA A 84 13.34 -12.27 -0.43
CA ALA A 84 14.54 -11.54 -0.03
C ALA A 84 15.34 -12.27 1.05
N ASP A 85 14.64 -12.84 2.05
CA ASP A 85 15.29 -13.63 3.12
C ASP A 85 15.91 -14.93 2.60
N LEU A 86 15.31 -15.57 1.58
CA LEU A 86 15.74 -16.87 1.06
C LEU A 86 16.73 -16.77 -0.09
N TYR A 87 16.51 -15.87 -1.01
CA TYR A 87 17.27 -15.76 -2.27
C TYR A 87 18.08 -14.47 -2.38
N GLY A 88 18.05 -13.65 -1.33
CA GLY A 88 18.76 -12.37 -1.25
C GLY A 88 17.98 -11.18 -1.80
N ASP A 89 18.32 -10.00 -1.30
CA ASP A 89 17.66 -8.74 -1.62
C ASP A 89 17.67 -8.38 -3.09
N ARG A 90 18.77 -8.68 -3.79
CA ARG A 90 18.92 -8.42 -5.22
C ARG A 90 17.84 -9.14 -6.03
N ASN A 91 17.70 -10.45 -5.82
CA ASN A 91 16.74 -11.25 -6.59
C ASN A 91 15.31 -10.84 -6.30
N ALA A 92 14.99 -10.55 -5.03
CA ALA A 92 13.67 -10.07 -4.63
C ALA A 92 13.35 -8.68 -5.22
N SER A 93 14.30 -7.74 -5.20
CA SER A 93 14.12 -6.39 -5.76
C SER A 93 13.98 -6.41 -7.28
N VAL A 94 14.78 -7.24 -7.96
CA VAL A 94 14.69 -7.47 -9.41
C VAL A 94 13.33 -8.08 -9.76
N ALA A 95 12.88 -9.10 -9.03
CA ALA A 95 11.58 -9.70 -9.26
C ALA A 95 10.45 -8.68 -9.05
N ALA A 96 10.48 -7.92 -7.95
CA ALA A 96 9.45 -6.93 -7.63
C ALA A 96 9.35 -5.83 -8.70
N SER A 97 10.47 -5.25 -9.12
CA SER A 97 10.49 -4.23 -10.18
C SER A 97 10.13 -4.79 -11.56
N ALA A 98 10.49 -6.05 -11.84
CA ALA A 98 10.07 -6.73 -13.06
C ALA A 98 8.55 -6.96 -13.09
N PHE A 99 7.91 -7.31 -11.96
CA PHE A 99 6.46 -7.39 -11.86
C PHE A 99 5.79 -6.03 -12.12
N LEU A 100 6.36 -4.92 -11.63
CA LEU A 100 5.87 -3.56 -11.94
C LEU A 100 5.98 -3.28 -13.45
N ALA A 101 7.12 -3.59 -14.07
CA ALA A 101 7.34 -3.37 -15.50
C ALA A 101 6.42 -4.23 -16.37
N VAL A 102 6.33 -5.54 -16.11
CA VAL A 102 5.46 -6.46 -16.86
C VAL A 102 3.99 -6.12 -16.65
N GLY A 103 3.60 -5.78 -15.42
CA GLY A 103 2.24 -5.37 -15.12
C GLY A 103 1.82 -4.10 -15.87
N ALA A 104 2.74 -3.14 -16.03
CA ALA A 104 2.50 -1.94 -16.84
C ALA A 104 2.52 -2.24 -18.36
N LEU A 105 3.32 -3.20 -18.81
CA LEU A 105 3.39 -3.60 -20.23
C LEU A 105 2.07 -4.20 -20.71
N ILE A 106 1.36 -4.97 -19.89
CA ILE A 106 0.12 -5.65 -20.28
C ILE A 106 -0.93 -4.64 -20.80
N PRO A 107 -1.32 -3.58 -20.08
CA PRO A 107 -2.24 -2.57 -20.59
C PRO A 107 -1.61 -1.65 -21.65
N ALA A 108 -0.28 -1.58 -21.75
CA ALA A 108 0.39 -0.83 -22.81
C ALA A 108 0.22 -1.48 -24.18
N ILE A 109 0.12 -2.81 -24.26
CA ILE A 109 -0.06 -3.58 -25.50
C ILE A 109 -1.52 -4.00 -25.73
N GLY A 110 -2.33 -4.09 -24.69
CA GLY A 110 -3.73 -4.50 -24.75
C GLY A 110 -4.69 -3.31 -24.66
N ASP A 111 -5.79 -3.36 -25.44
CA ASP A 111 -6.76 -2.27 -25.51
C ASP A 111 -8.09 -2.60 -24.80
N SER A 112 -8.09 -3.54 -23.84
CA SER A 112 -9.29 -3.95 -23.12
C SER A 112 -9.22 -3.63 -21.63
N TYR A 113 -10.40 -3.41 -21.03
CA TYR A 113 -10.49 -3.26 -19.58
C TYR A 113 -9.97 -4.50 -18.82
N ALA A 114 -10.13 -5.71 -19.40
CA ALA A 114 -9.59 -6.94 -18.82
C ALA A 114 -8.06 -6.94 -18.78
N THR A 115 -7.38 -6.47 -19.83
CA THR A 115 -5.90 -6.34 -19.83
C THR A 115 -5.43 -5.33 -18.80
N LEU A 116 -6.17 -4.26 -18.56
CA LEU A 116 -5.89 -3.28 -17.51
C LEU A 116 -6.01 -3.92 -16.11
N LEU A 117 -7.05 -4.71 -15.85
CA LEU A 117 -7.23 -5.44 -14.59
C LEU A 117 -6.10 -6.44 -14.34
N ILE A 118 -5.73 -7.23 -15.34
CA ILE A 118 -4.62 -8.18 -15.24
C ILE A 118 -3.31 -7.44 -14.96
N GLY A 119 -3.06 -6.33 -15.67
CA GLY A 119 -1.92 -5.46 -15.43
C GLY A 119 -1.87 -4.92 -14.00
N CYS A 120 -3.01 -4.49 -13.45
CA CYS A 120 -3.11 -4.03 -12.06
C CYS A 120 -2.80 -5.16 -11.05
N ILE A 121 -3.25 -6.40 -11.27
CA ILE A 121 -2.91 -7.54 -10.39
C ILE A 121 -1.38 -7.75 -10.39
N VAL A 122 -0.76 -7.76 -11.56
CA VAL A 122 0.68 -8.00 -11.71
C VAL A 122 1.49 -6.84 -11.13
N MET A 123 1.11 -5.58 -11.39
CA MET A 123 1.72 -4.41 -10.76
C MET A 123 1.55 -4.43 -9.25
N GLY A 124 0.35 -4.78 -8.76
CA GLY A 124 0.07 -4.91 -7.33
C GLY A 124 1.04 -5.85 -6.64
N PHE A 125 1.31 -7.02 -7.24
CA PHE A 125 2.31 -7.96 -6.71
C PHE A 125 3.69 -7.29 -6.58
N GLY A 126 4.10 -6.50 -7.57
CA GLY A 126 5.34 -5.72 -7.55
C GLY A 126 5.37 -4.59 -6.52
N CYS A 127 4.20 -4.11 -6.03
CA CYS A 127 4.14 -3.01 -5.05
C CYS A 127 4.81 -3.33 -3.71
N ALA A 128 5.07 -4.59 -3.40
CA ALA A 128 5.88 -4.95 -2.23
C ALA A 128 7.36 -4.51 -2.35
N ALA A 129 7.81 -4.04 -3.51
CA ALA A 129 9.13 -3.44 -3.71
C ALA A 129 9.43 -2.31 -2.71
N GLN A 130 8.41 -1.59 -2.22
CA GLN A 130 8.61 -0.52 -1.24
C GLN A 130 9.16 -0.99 0.12
N LEU A 131 9.00 -2.28 0.48
CA LEU A 131 9.47 -2.81 1.76
C LEU A 131 10.93 -3.31 1.70
N LEU A 132 11.44 -3.63 0.53
CA LEU A 132 12.76 -4.25 0.34
C LEU A 132 13.94 -3.30 0.63
N PRO A 133 13.90 -2.00 0.26
CA PRO A 133 15.03 -1.10 0.44
C PRO A 133 15.53 -1.00 1.87
N LEU A 134 14.64 -0.95 2.84
CA LEU A 134 15.03 -0.88 4.25
C LEU A 134 15.88 -2.09 4.67
N GLY A 135 15.56 -3.29 4.15
CA GLY A 135 16.29 -4.53 4.40
C GLY A 135 17.72 -4.47 3.88
N PHE A 136 17.90 -4.19 2.58
CA PHE A 136 19.24 -4.19 2.01
C PHE A 136 20.08 -2.98 2.45
N LEU A 137 19.47 -1.83 2.74
CA LEU A 137 20.19 -0.68 3.29
C LEU A 137 20.75 -1.01 4.68
N ARG A 138 19.96 -1.63 5.57
CA ARG A 138 20.43 -2.06 6.90
C ARG A 138 21.58 -3.04 6.83
N ARG A 139 21.58 -3.95 5.85
CA ARG A 139 22.65 -4.96 5.69
C ARG A 139 23.95 -4.39 5.11
N ASN A 140 23.88 -3.31 4.34
CA ASN A 140 25.02 -2.80 3.57
C ASN A 140 25.54 -1.44 4.07
N LEU A 141 24.79 -0.72 4.88
CA LEU A 141 25.17 0.60 5.39
C LEU A 141 25.40 0.55 6.91
N GLY A 142 26.43 1.26 7.39
CA GLY A 142 26.61 1.50 8.82
C GLY A 142 25.55 2.45 9.39
N GLU A 143 25.56 2.65 10.73
CA GLU A 143 24.52 3.45 11.44
C GLU A 143 24.26 4.83 10.83
N SER A 144 25.30 5.59 10.49
CA SER A 144 25.14 6.91 9.87
C SER A 144 24.54 6.83 8.45
N GLY A 145 24.94 5.82 7.66
CA GLY A 145 24.43 5.63 6.32
C GLY A 145 22.96 5.21 6.28
N ILE A 146 22.51 4.40 7.25
CA ILE A 146 21.12 3.97 7.32
C ILE A 146 20.19 5.12 7.68
N THR A 147 20.61 6.03 8.56
CA THR A 147 19.82 7.23 8.91
C THR A 147 19.54 8.08 7.67
N VAL A 148 20.58 8.33 6.86
CA VAL A 148 20.43 9.05 5.59
C VAL A 148 19.57 8.26 4.62
N GLY A 149 19.79 6.93 4.51
CA GLY A 149 19.00 6.06 3.64
C GLY A 149 17.51 6.11 3.96
N VAL A 150 17.13 5.98 5.23
CA VAL A 150 15.72 6.05 5.66
C VAL A 150 15.11 7.42 5.34
N ALA A 151 15.82 8.52 5.61
CA ALA A 151 15.35 9.86 5.26
C ALA A 151 15.07 10.01 3.75
N VAL A 152 15.97 9.49 2.91
CA VAL A 152 15.80 9.49 1.46
C VAL A 152 14.61 8.62 1.03
N LEU A 153 14.37 7.45 1.65
CA LEU A 153 13.21 6.60 1.33
C LEU A 153 11.89 7.31 1.68
N VAL A 154 11.83 8.06 2.78
CA VAL A 154 10.64 8.84 3.17
C VAL A 154 10.37 9.95 2.13
N ILE A 155 11.41 10.67 1.71
CA ILE A 155 11.30 11.68 0.64
C ILE A 155 10.87 11.02 -0.68
N ALA A 156 11.44 9.86 -1.03
CA ALA A 156 11.09 9.09 -2.22
C ALA A 156 9.61 8.68 -2.24
N THR A 157 9.03 8.37 -1.08
CA THR A 157 7.58 8.13 -0.95
C THR A 157 6.77 9.35 -1.39
N GLY A 158 7.11 10.55 -0.88
CA GLY A 158 6.45 11.80 -1.27
C GLY A 158 6.60 12.11 -2.76
N ILE A 159 7.80 11.92 -3.31
CA ILE A 159 8.06 12.09 -4.75
C ILE A 159 7.20 11.10 -5.55
N GLY A 160 7.09 9.84 -5.10
CA GLY A 160 6.26 8.82 -5.74
C GLY A 160 4.77 9.19 -5.75
N ILE A 161 4.24 9.71 -4.65
CA ILE A 161 2.87 10.20 -4.56
C ILE A 161 2.61 11.31 -5.60
N VAL A 162 3.48 12.31 -5.64
CA VAL A 162 3.39 13.43 -6.59
C VAL A 162 3.54 12.94 -8.04
N ALA A 163 4.54 12.08 -8.30
CA ALA A 163 4.78 11.53 -9.63
C ALA A 163 3.59 10.71 -10.14
N GLY A 164 2.95 9.92 -9.27
CA GLY A 164 1.74 9.17 -9.62
C GLY A 164 0.59 10.09 -9.98
N MET A 165 0.24 11.00 -9.09
CA MET A 165 -0.96 11.84 -9.24
C MET A 165 -0.80 12.93 -10.30
N ILE A 166 0.28 13.72 -10.24
CA ILE A 166 0.51 14.80 -11.19
C ILE A 166 1.06 14.26 -12.50
N GLY A 167 2.09 13.41 -12.44
CA GLY A 167 2.72 12.86 -13.64
C GLY A 167 1.77 12.00 -14.44
N GLY A 168 0.99 11.14 -13.78
CA GLY A 168 -0.05 10.35 -14.42
C GLY A 168 -1.13 11.19 -15.09
N GLY A 169 -1.67 12.18 -14.36
CA GLY A 169 -2.65 13.13 -14.90
C GLY A 169 -2.11 13.92 -16.10
N PHE A 170 -0.88 14.44 -15.99
CA PHE A 170 -0.23 15.17 -17.08
C PHE A 170 -0.07 14.32 -18.36
N ILE A 171 0.42 13.09 -18.21
CA ILE A 171 0.64 12.20 -19.35
C ILE A 171 -0.69 11.85 -20.03
N VAL A 172 -1.73 11.56 -19.25
CA VAL A 172 -3.03 11.16 -19.81
C VAL A 172 -3.73 12.35 -20.49
N GLU A 173 -3.60 13.57 -19.98
CA GLU A 173 -4.19 14.76 -20.61
C GLU A 173 -3.49 15.16 -21.92
N HIS A 174 -2.17 15.01 -22.00
CA HIS A 174 -1.40 15.49 -23.14
C HIS A 174 -1.04 14.42 -24.16
N LEU A 175 -1.07 13.16 -23.77
CA LEU A 175 -0.70 12.01 -24.62
C LEU A 175 -1.86 11.02 -24.68
N SER A 176 -1.80 9.97 -23.83
CA SER A 176 -2.87 8.94 -23.73
C SER A 176 -2.65 8.05 -22.52
N LEU A 177 -3.69 7.32 -22.13
CA LEU A 177 -3.57 6.27 -21.11
C LEU A 177 -2.55 5.20 -21.52
N ARG A 178 -2.50 4.82 -22.79
CA ARG A 178 -1.51 3.88 -23.34
C ARG A 178 -0.07 4.40 -23.17
N SER A 179 0.16 5.66 -23.51
CA SER A 179 1.48 6.31 -23.34
C SER A 179 1.93 6.33 -21.89
N PHE A 180 1.00 6.52 -20.95
CA PHE A 180 1.28 6.42 -19.51
C PHE A 180 1.86 5.04 -19.16
N PHE A 181 1.22 3.94 -19.59
CA PHE A 181 1.68 2.59 -19.32
C PHE A 181 3.00 2.25 -20.02
N ILE A 182 3.27 2.78 -21.21
CA ILE A 182 4.56 2.63 -21.90
C ILE A 182 5.68 3.29 -21.09
N ILE A 183 5.47 4.53 -20.63
CA ILE A 183 6.44 5.25 -19.79
C ILE A 183 6.68 4.51 -18.47
N LEU A 184 5.61 4.05 -17.83
CA LEU A 184 5.69 3.28 -16.58
C LEU A 184 6.47 1.97 -16.78
N THR A 185 6.26 1.28 -17.91
CA THR A 185 7.03 0.09 -18.30
C THR A 185 8.52 0.42 -18.43
N ALA A 186 8.85 1.50 -19.14
CA ALA A 186 10.25 1.91 -19.33
C ALA A 186 10.94 2.22 -17.99
N VAL A 187 10.27 2.96 -17.09
CA VAL A 187 10.78 3.24 -15.74
C VAL A 187 10.92 1.96 -14.93
N GLY A 188 9.97 1.02 -15.04
CA GLY A 188 10.04 -0.28 -14.39
C GLY A 188 11.24 -1.11 -14.88
N VAL A 189 11.50 -1.14 -16.18
CA VAL A 189 12.68 -1.82 -16.77
C VAL A 189 13.98 -1.18 -16.28
N ILE A 190 14.07 0.16 -16.31
CA ILE A 190 15.24 0.90 -15.79
C ILE A 190 15.48 0.53 -14.31
N THR A 191 14.42 0.51 -13.50
CA THR A 191 14.49 0.15 -12.08
C THR A 191 14.94 -1.30 -11.90
N THR A 192 14.48 -2.22 -12.75
CA THR A 192 14.87 -3.64 -12.72
C THR A 192 16.38 -3.79 -13.03
N VAL A 193 16.85 -3.14 -14.10
CA VAL A 193 18.26 -3.15 -14.49
C VAL A 193 19.13 -2.50 -13.40
N ALA A 194 18.71 -1.35 -12.88
CA ALA A 194 19.43 -0.67 -11.80
C ALA A 194 19.54 -1.55 -10.55
N SER A 195 18.43 -2.21 -10.15
CA SER A 195 18.43 -3.16 -9.03
C SER A 195 19.40 -4.33 -9.26
N TYR A 196 19.39 -4.90 -10.47
CA TYR A 196 20.28 -6.00 -10.83
C TYR A 196 21.76 -5.61 -10.81
N LEU A 197 22.11 -4.41 -11.25
CA LEU A 197 23.49 -3.95 -11.33
C LEU A 197 24.05 -3.46 -10.00
N THR A 198 23.20 -2.86 -9.15
CA THR A 198 23.63 -2.12 -7.96
C THR A 198 23.53 -2.93 -6.67
N ILE A 199 22.42 -3.69 -6.48
CA ILE A 199 22.23 -4.41 -5.21
C ILE A 199 23.21 -5.58 -5.14
N PRO A 200 24.01 -5.72 -4.04
CA PRO A 200 24.95 -6.81 -3.90
C PRO A 200 24.27 -8.18 -3.92
N HIS A 201 24.91 -9.14 -4.57
CA HIS A 201 24.48 -10.53 -4.48
C HIS A 201 24.94 -11.10 -3.14
N ALA A 202 24.00 -11.30 -2.22
CA ALA A 202 24.27 -12.04 -1.01
C ALA A 202 24.05 -13.54 -1.29
N PRO A 203 24.97 -14.43 -0.86
CA PRO A 203 24.73 -15.86 -0.95
C PRO A 203 23.48 -16.21 -0.12
N PRO A 204 22.67 -17.20 -0.54
CA PRO A 204 21.53 -17.67 0.23
C PRO A 204 21.98 -18.03 1.64
N ALA A 205 21.17 -17.69 2.65
CA ALA A 205 21.46 -18.11 4.01
C ALA A 205 21.51 -19.65 4.07
N GLU A 206 22.58 -20.22 4.63
CA GLU A 206 22.80 -21.69 4.69
C GLU A 206 21.64 -22.46 5.35
N ARG A 207 20.79 -21.77 6.09
CA ARG A 207 19.58 -22.30 6.72
C ARG A 207 18.28 -21.89 6.02
N ALA A 208 18.35 -21.42 4.79
CA ALA A 208 17.16 -21.05 4.03
C ALA A 208 16.34 -22.30 3.73
N GLY A 209 15.30 -22.54 4.52
CA GLY A 209 14.27 -23.54 4.21
C GLY A 209 13.65 -23.22 2.84
N ARG A 210 13.17 -24.23 2.12
CA ARG A 210 12.41 -24.01 0.87
C ARG A 210 11.12 -23.25 1.18
N VAL A 211 10.74 -22.31 0.33
CA VAL A 211 9.38 -21.74 0.37
C VAL A 211 8.41 -22.91 0.15
N GLY A 212 7.50 -23.15 1.08
CA GLY A 212 6.43 -24.12 0.89
C GLY A 212 5.50 -23.60 -0.21
N ALA A 213 5.76 -23.96 -1.48
CA ALA A 213 5.00 -23.44 -2.63
C ALA A 213 3.49 -23.65 -2.45
N VAL A 214 3.08 -24.82 -1.93
CA VAL A 214 1.67 -25.13 -1.66
C VAL A 214 1.09 -24.22 -0.59
N GLY A 215 1.82 -23.99 0.53
CA GLY A 215 1.37 -23.07 1.59
C GLY A 215 1.25 -21.64 1.10
N THR A 216 2.17 -21.21 0.22
CA THR A 216 2.15 -19.88 -0.39
C THR A 216 0.95 -19.68 -1.33
N VAL A 217 0.72 -20.61 -2.26
CA VAL A 217 -0.41 -20.54 -3.19
C VAL A 217 -1.73 -20.57 -2.43
N TRP A 218 -1.85 -21.43 -1.42
CA TRP A 218 -3.04 -21.49 -0.58
C TRP A 218 -3.27 -20.19 0.18
N MET A 219 -2.19 -19.59 0.73
CA MET A 219 -2.28 -18.28 1.40
C MET A 219 -2.78 -17.19 0.45
N ILE A 220 -2.21 -17.10 -0.75
CA ILE A 220 -2.65 -16.15 -1.77
C ILE A 220 -4.14 -16.35 -2.08
N ALA A 221 -4.58 -17.59 -2.23
CA ALA A 221 -5.96 -17.92 -2.58
C ALA A 221 -6.97 -17.47 -1.52
N TRP A 222 -6.74 -17.78 -0.22
CA TRP A 222 -7.69 -17.36 0.81
C TRP A 222 -7.63 -15.87 1.12
N VAL A 223 -6.45 -15.23 1.03
CA VAL A 223 -6.33 -13.77 1.15
C VAL A 223 -7.07 -13.08 -0.01
N ALA A 224 -6.91 -13.59 -1.24
CA ALA A 224 -7.63 -13.09 -2.40
C ALA A 224 -9.15 -13.22 -2.24
N ALA A 225 -9.63 -14.35 -1.69
CA ALA A 225 -11.06 -14.56 -1.42
C ALA A 225 -11.61 -13.53 -0.41
N ILE A 226 -10.87 -13.23 0.67
CA ILE A 226 -11.24 -12.17 1.63
C ILE A 226 -11.24 -10.80 0.95
N LEU A 227 -10.19 -10.46 0.20
CA LEU A 227 -10.10 -9.17 -0.50
C LEU A 227 -11.22 -8.97 -1.51
N LEU A 228 -11.56 -10.03 -2.28
CA LEU A 228 -12.70 -10.00 -3.19
C LEU A 228 -14.02 -9.78 -2.45
N THR A 229 -14.21 -10.44 -1.31
CA THR A 229 -15.39 -10.22 -0.49
C THR A 229 -15.47 -8.77 0.00
N LEU A 230 -14.37 -8.23 0.50
CA LEU A 230 -14.33 -6.85 1.00
C LEU A 230 -14.60 -5.83 -0.10
N THR A 231 -14.04 -6.02 -1.31
CA THR A 231 -14.16 -5.03 -2.39
C THR A 231 -15.45 -5.14 -3.20
N GLN A 232 -16.01 -6.34 -3.33
CA GLN A 232 -17.17 -6.59 -4.19
C GLN A 232 -18.41 -7.11 -3.44
N GLY A 233 -18.28 -7.32 -2.14
CA GLY A 233 -19.33 -7.94 -1.33
C GLY A 233 -20.67 -7.19 -1.39
N LEU A 234 -20.65 -5.87 -1.37
CA LEU A 234 -21.86 -5.04 -1.46
C LEU A 234 -22.52 -5.11 -2.84
N VAL A 235 -21.71 -5.27 -3.91
CA VAL A 235 -22.19 -5.41 -5.29
C VAL A 235 -22.78 -6.81 -5.55
N TRP A 236 -22.14 -7.85 -5.01
CA TRP A 236 -22.57 -9.24 -5.22
C TRP A 236 -23.68 -9.69 -4.28
N GLY A 237 -23.96 -8.94 -3.20
CA GLY A 237 -24.97 -9.29 -2.22
C GLY A 237 -24.72 -10.68 -1.61
N THR A 238 -25.73 -11.56 -1.68
CA THR A 238 -25.62 -12.92 -1.11
C THR A 238 -24.55 -13.81 -1.78
N ALA A 239 -24.23 -13.57 -3.04
CA ALA A 239 -23.18 -14.31 -3.75
C ALA A 239 -21.78 -14.08 -3.13
N ALA A 240 -21.56 -12.96 -2.43
CA ALA A 240 -20.33 -12.66 -1.72
C ALA A 240 -20.06 -13.62 -0.53
N LEU A 241 -21.07 -14.35 -0.05
CA LEU A 241 -20.90 -15.36 0.97
C LEU A 241 -20.00 -16.51 0.52
N ILE A 242 -19.94 -16.81 -0.78
CA ILE A 242 -19.08 -17.87 -1.32
C ILE A 242 -17.60 -17.54 -1.09
N PRO A 243 -17.04 -16.45 -1.62
CA PRO A 243 -15.65 -16.10 -1.37
C PRO A 243 -15.37 -15.81 0.12
N LEU A 244 -16.35 -15.28 0.87
CA LEU A 244 -16.20 -15.08 2.32
C LEU A 244 -15.96 -16.40 3.05
N VAL A 245 -16.80 -17.40 2.82
CA VAL A 245 -16.69 -18.72 3.46
C VAL A 245 -15.38 -19.40 3.02
N LEU A 246 -15.07 -19.37 1.72
CA LEU A 246 -13.82 -19.93 1.20
C LEU A 246 -12.59 -19.24 1.81
N GLY A 247 -12.63 -17.91 1.98
CA GLY A 247 -11.56 -17.15 2.62
C GLY A 247 -11.39 -17.49 4.10
N ILE A 248 -12.46 -17.52 4.86
CA ILE A 248 -12.42 -17.85 6.30
C ILE A 248 -12.01 -19.31 6.53
N VAL A 249 -12.67 -20.27 5.88
CA VAL A 249 -12.37 -21.69 6.02
C VAL A 249 -10.97 -22.00 5.51
N GLY A 250 -10.61 -21.44 4.33
CA GLY A 250 -9.28 -21.58 3.74
C GLY A 250 -8.19 -21.01 4.64
N GLY A 251 -8.42 -19.86 5.26
CA GLY A 251 -7.50 -19.22 6.20
C GLY A 251 -7.33 -20.04 7.49
N ILE A 252 -8.42 -20.54 8.08
CA ILE A 252 -8.37 -21.40 9.28
C ILE A 252 -7.60 -22.70 8.99
N ALA A 253 -7.90 -23.34 7.86
CA ALA A 253 -7.22 -24.56 7.44
C ALA A 253 -5.73 -24.30 7.16
N TRP A 254 -5.41 -23.19 6.46
CA TRP A 254 -4.03 -22.78 6.20
C TRP A 254 -3.26 -22.56 7.51
N VAL A 255 -3.81 -21.81 8.47
CA VAL A 255 -3.18 -21.58 9.79
C VAL A 255 -2.86 -22.89 10.51
N ARG A 256 -3.76 -23.91 10.42
CA ARG A 256 -3.52 -25.23 11.04
C ARG A 256 -2.37 -25.98 10.39
N VAL A 257 -2.28 -25.92 9.06
CA VAL A 257 -1.20 -26.57 8.29
C VAL A 257 0.13 -25.83 8.51
N GLU A 258 0.11 -24.51 8.42
CA GLU A 258 1.29 -23.67 8.54
C GLU A 258 1.97 -23.79 9.92
N ARG A 259 1.19 -23.90 11.00
CA ARG A 259 1.72 -24.15 12.37
C ARG A 259 2.52 -25.43 12.51
N LYS A 260 2.30 -26.42 11.63
CA LYS A 260 2.99 -27.71 11.64
C LYS A 260 4.10 -27.80 10.59
N SER A 261 4.20 -26.82 9.70
CA SER A 261 5.15 -26.80 8.59
C SER A 261 6.55 -26.43 9.07
N ALA A 262 7.55 -27.24 8.72
CA ALA A 262 8.97 -26.90 8.92
C ALA A 262 9.45 -25.78 7.97
N SER A 263 8.72 -25.55 6.87
CA SER A 263 8.97 -24.51 5.85
C SER A 263 7.89 -23.40 5.89
N ALA A 264 7.50 -23.00 7.10
CA ALA A 264 6.45 -21.99 7.29
C ALA A 264 6.78 -20.69 6.53
N VAL A 265 5.83 -20.24 5.71
CA VAL A 265 5.92 -18.96 4.99
C VAL A 265 5.71 -17.81 5.97
N PHE A 266 4.91 -18.06 7.00
CA PHE A 266 4.49 -17.07 7.99
C PHE A 266 4.54 -17.64 9.40
N ASP A 267 5.21 -16.94 10.32
CA ASP A 267 5.20 -17.32 11.73
C ASP A 267 3.90 -16.81 12.41
N VAL A 268 2.90 -17.69 12.42
CA VAL A 268 1.60 -17.40 13.06
C VAL A 268 1.76 -17.06 14.56
N ALA A 269 2.87 -17.46 15.20
CA ALA A 269 3.11 -17.14 16.59
C ALA A 269 3.35 -15.62 16.82
N MET A 270 3.83 -14.89 15.81
CA MET A 270 3.98 -13.43 15.87
C MET A 270 2.65 -12.72 16.14
N MET A 271 1.54 -13.24 15.58
CA MET A 271 0.21 -12.63 15.79
C MET A 271 -0.33 -12.88 17.21
N LYS A 272 0.31 -13.74 18.02
CA LYS A 272 -0.05 -13.88 19.44
C LYS A 272 0.45 -12.70 20.28
N ALA A 273 1.42 -11.94 19.79
CA ALA A 273 1.89 -10.72 20.45
C ALA A 273 0.83 -9.61 20.28
N PRO A 274 0.22 -9.13 21.38
CA PRO A 274 -0.87 -8.14 21.32
C PRO A 274 -0.45 -6.86 20.60
N LEU A 275 0.81 -6.48 20.74
CA LEU A 275 1.37 -5.28 20.12
C LEU A 275 1.44 -5.41 18.59
N VAL A 276 1.87 -6.56 18.07
CA VAL A 276 1.92 -6.82 16.63
C VAL A 276 0.51 -6.78 16.05
N THR A 277 -0.43 -7.51 16.63
CA THR A 277 -1.81 -7.57 16.15
C THR A 277 -2.48 -6.20 16.18
N ALA A 278 -2.33 -5.46 17.27
CA ALA A 278 -2.90 -4.12 17.39
C ALA A 278 -2.32 -3.16 16.35
N SER A 279 -1.00 -3.17 16.16
CA SER A 279 -0.34 -2.31 15.18
C SER A 279 -0.75 -2.66 13.75
N CYS A 280 -0.86 -3.96 13.39
CA CYS A 280 -1.35 -4.38 12.09
C CYS A 280 -2.80 -3.95 11.85
N LEU A 281 -3.69 -4.07 12.84
CA LEU A 281 -5.07 -3.59 12.73
C LEU A 281 -5.13 -2.06 12.57
N CYS A 282 -4.30 -1.31 13.28
CA CYS A 282 -4.21 0.14 13.11
C CYS A 282 -3.71 0.52 11.72
N ILE A 283 -2.69 -0.19 11.18
CA ILE A 283 -2.22 0.00 9.80
C ILE A 283 -3.35 -0.24 8.80
N ALA A 284 -4.14 -1.31 8.98
CA ALA A 284 -5.30 -1.58 8.11
C ALA A 284 -6.34 -0.46 8.16
N LEU A 285 -6.68 0.05 9.35
CA LEU A 285 -7.63 1.14 9.50
C LEU A 285 -7.11 2.45 8.88
N PHE A 286 -5.82 2.81 9.06
CA PHE A 286 -5.25 3.96 8.37
C PHE A 286 -5.23 3.79 6.86
N ALA A 287 -5.00 2.57 6.36
CA ALA A 287 -5.07 2.26 4.95
C ALA A 287 -6.50 2.41 4.41
N ALA A 288 -7.50 1.98 5.16
CA ALA A 288 -8.91 2.15 4.81
C ALA A 288 -9.29 3.64 4.72
N VAL A 289 -8.88 4.42 5.72
CA VAL A 289 -9.08 5.87 5.75
C VAL A 289 -8.43 6.56 4.56
N ASN A 290 -7.19 6.20 4.24
CA ASN A 290 -6.46 6.77 3.11
C ASN A 290 -7.11 6.42 1.77
N ALA A 291 -7.48 5.15 1.55
CA ALA A 291 -8.14 4.71 0.33
C ALA A 291 -9.51 5.39 0.14
N ALA A 292 -10.29 5.51 1.21
CA ALA A 292 -11.57 6.22 1.23
C ALA A 292 -11.42 7.69 0.82
N PHE A 293 -10.47 8.39 1.44
CA PHE A 293 -10.17 9.79 1.10
C PHE A 293 -9.76 9.97 -0.36
N LEU A 294 -8.87 9.11 -0.87
CA LEU A 294 -8.41 9.18 -2.25
C LEU A 294 -9.55 8.97 -3.26
N LEU A 295 -10.43 8.03 -2.99
CA LEU A 295 -11.57 7.74 -3.86
C LEU A 295 -12.59 8.90 -3.85
N LEU A 296 -12.97 9.39 -2.68
CA LEU A 296 -13.90 10.52 -2.53
C LEU A 296 -13.37 11.80 -3.21
N LEU A 297 -12.12 12.15 -2.95
CA LEU A 297 -11.50 13.33 -3.54
C LEU A 297 -11.48 13.24 -5.06
N SER A 298 -10.99 12.12 -5.61
CA SER A 298 -10.80 11.98 -7.06
C SER A 298 -12.11 11.96 -7.82
N THR A 299 -13.14 11.32 -7.28
CA THR A 299 -14.46 11.25 -7.92
C THR A 299 -15.18 12.58 -7.86
N TYR A 300 -15.18 13.28 -6.72
CA TYR A 300 -15.83 14.58 -6.59
C TYR A 300 -15.16 15.68 -7.42
N ALA A 301 -13.82 15.72 -7.37
CA ALA A 301 -13.04 16.78 -8.02
C ALA A 301 -13.23 16.83 -9.55
N GLN A 302 -13.48 15.68 -10.17
CA GLN A 302 -13.59 15.57 -11.63
C GLN A 302 -15.03 15.62 -12.16
N ILE A 303 -16.06 15.65 -11.30
CA ILE A 303 -17.44 15.87 -11.73
C ILE A 303 -17.55 17.28 -12.30
N ILE A 304 -18.12 17.40 -13.51
CA ILE A 304 -18.32 18.66 -14.21
C ILE A 304 -19.72 19.20 -13.90
N PRO A 305 -19.84 20.29 -13.11
CA PRO A 305 -21.16 20.81 -12.68
C PRO A 305 -22.08 21.18 -13.83
N ALA A 306 -21.52 21.66 -14.95
CA ALA A 306 -22.30 22.09 -16.11
C ALA A 306 -23.02 20.92 -16.79
N GLU A 307 -22.45 19.69 -16.74
CA GLU A 307 -23.04 18.50 -17.35
C GLU A 307 -24.22 17.93 -16.54
N LEU A 308 -24.31 18.27 -15.24
CA LEU A 308 -25.38 17.82 -14.36
C LEU A 308 -26.63 18.70 -14.36
N ARG A 309 -26.55 19.87 -14.99
CA ARG A 309 -27.76 20.74 -15.07
C ARG A 309 -28.83 20.10 -15.96
N PRO A 310 -30.13 20.19 -15.60
CA PRO A 310 -30.76 21.01 -14.53
C PRO A 310 -30.93 20.28 -13.18
N VAL A 311 -30.43 19.06 -13.01
CA VAL A 311 -30.75 18.20 -11.86
C VAL A 311 -30.10 18.72 -10.57
N ASP A 312 -28.79 18.81 -10.54
CA ASP A 312 -28.03 19.36 -9.39
C ASP A 312 -26.58 19.67 -9.87
N ALA A 313 -26.09 20.88 -9.65
CA ALA A 313 -24.77 21.30 -10.11
C ALA A 313 -23.78 21.19 -8.95
N TYR A 314 -22.97 20.14 -8.91
CA TYR A 314 -21.91 19.93 -7.92
C TYR A 314 -20.63 19.38 -8.57
N GLY A 315 -19.53 19.31 -7.80
CA GLY A 315 -18.21 18.93 -8.28
C GLY A 315 -17.32 20.14 -8.57
N LEU A 316 -16.05 19.90 -8.82
CA LEU A 316 -15.07 20.99 -9.08
C LEU A 316 -14.76 21.16 -10.57
N GLY A 317 -15.16 20.22 -11.42
CA GLY A 317 -14.86 20.26 -12.86
C GLY A 317 -13.37 20.25 -13.16
N LEU A 318 -12.56 19.62 -12.32
CA LEU A 318 -11.12 19.58 -12.47
C LEU A 318 -10.72 18.42 -13.38
N SER A 319 -9.67 18.65 -14.15
CA SER A 319 -9.02 17.59 -14.91
C SER A 319 -8.22 16.65 -14.00
N ALA A 320 -7.78 15.49 -14.53
CA ALA A 320 -6.94 14.55 -13.80
C ALA A 320 -5.67 15.19 -13.26
N LEU A 321 -5.00 16.04 -14.06
CA LEU A 321 -3.81 16.78 -13.65
C LEU A 321 -4.12 17.76 -12.50
N LYS A 322 -5.18 18.55 -12.61
CA LYS A 322 -5.57 19.51 -11.58
C LYS A 322 -5.98 18.82 -10.29
N THR A 323 -6.66 17.67 -10.40
CA THR A 323 -6.96 16.81 -9.25
C THR A 323 -5.68 16.31 -8.56
N GLY A 324 -4.65 15.95 -9.34
CA GLY A 324 -3.33 15.62 -8.82
C GLY A 324 -2.69 16.75 -8.01
N TRP A 325 -2.84 18.01 -8.44
CA TRP A 325 -2.33 19.18 -7.71
C TRP A 325 -2.96 19.36 -6.33
N LEU A 326 -4.24 18.95 -6.13
CA LEU A 326 -4.88 18.97 -4.82
C LEU A 326 -4.16 18.04 -3.82
N MET A 327 -3.39 17.07 -4.31
CA MET A 327 -2.69 16.09 -3.48
C MET A 327 -1.25 16.49 -3.09
N VAL A 328 -0.74 17.61 -3.61
CA VAL A 328 0.60 18.09 -3.22
C VAL A 328 0.73 18.36 -1.73
N PRO A 329 -0.22 19.05 -1.06
CA PRO A 329 -0.17 19.22 0.38
C PRO A 329 -0.17 17.90 1.15
N PHE A 330 -0.94 16.90 0.68
CA PHE A 330 -0.92 15.54 1.24
C PHE A 330 0.49 14.92 1.19
N ALA A 331 1.14 14.95 0.02
CA ALA A 331 2.47 14.38 -0.15
C ALA A 331 3.52 15.06 0.74
N VAL A 332 3.48 16.40 0.83
CA VAL A 332 4.40 17.19 1.66
C VAL A 332 4.23 16.84 3.14
N THR A 333 3.00 16.87 3.63
CA THR A 333 2.73 16.59 5.05
C THR A 333 2.90 15.11 5.39
N PHE A 334 2.72 14.20 4.40
CA PHE A 334 3.02 12.78 4.54
C PHE A 334 4.53 12.57 4.81
N VAL A 335 5.41 13.25 4.07
CA VAL A 335 6.86 13.20 4.31
C VAL A 335 7.20 13.76 5.70
N ILE A 336 6.62 14.90 6.08
CA ILE A 336 6.85 15.53 7.40
C ILE A 336 6.40 14.59 8.52
N GLY A 337 5.19 14.02 8.42
CA GLY A 337 4.62 13.11 9.42
C GLY A 337 5.49 11.88 9.64
N GLY A 338 5.97 11.26 8.53
CA GLY A 338 6.86 10.11 8.61
C GLY A 338 8.19 10.40 9.29
N ALA A 339 8.76 11.59 9.04
CA ALA A 339 10.06 11.98 9.60
C ALA A 339 10.05 12.22 11.11
N ILE A 340 8.91 12.62 11.70
CA ILE A 340 8.83 13.00 13.12
C ILE A 340 8.48 11.85 14.07
N VAL A 341 8.06 10.68 13.54
CA VAL A 341 7.45 9.60 14.34
C VAL A 341 8.46 8.69 15.04
N ASP A 342 9.60 8.41 14.43
CA ASP A 342 10.53 7.37 14.90
C ASP A 342 11.00 7.60 16.35
N ARG A 343 11.42 8.82 16.69
CA ARG A 343 11.89 9.15 18.03
C ARG A 343 10.82 8.96 19.12
N PRO A 344 9.59 9.52 18.99
CA PRO A 344 8.52 9.28 19.97
C PRO A 344 8.18 7.80 20.14
N VAL A 345 8.12 7.02 19.05
CA VAL A 345 7.77 5.60 19.12
C VAL A 345 8.88 4.79 19.79
N SER A 346 10.15 5.02 19.43
CA SER A 346 11.32 4.38 20.05
C SER A 346 11.41 4.66 21.55
N ASN A 347 10.95 5.83 21.99
CA ASN A 347 10.87 6.22 23.40
C ASN A 347 9.61 5.66 24.11
N GLY A 348 8.94 4.64 23.56
CA GLY A 348 7.78 3.99 24.17
C GLY A 348 6.46 4.76 24.07
N ARG A 349 6.40 5.86 23.28
CA ARG A 349 5.20 6.68 23.08
C ARG A 349 4.36 6.26 21.87
N GLY A 350 4.43 5.01 21.44
CA GLY A 350 3.70 4.52 20.25
C GLY A 350 2.18 4.69 20.36
N VAL A 351 1.59 4.41 21.52
CA VAL A 351 0.14 4.58 21.75
C VAL A 351 -0.33 6.03 21.57
N PRO A 352 0.26 7.05 22.23
CA PRO A 352 -0.09 8.45 21.98
C PRO A 352 0.08 8.86 20.51
N VAL A 353 1.11 8.36 19.82
CA VAL A 353 1.37 8.67 18.41
C VAL A 353 0.25 8.12 17.51
N PHE A 354 -0.20 6.89 17.73
CA PHE A 354 -1.36 6.35 17.00
C PHE A 354 -2.62 7.19 17.22
N ILE A 355 -2.91 7.55 18.48
CA ILE A 355 -4.09 8.37 18.80
C ILE A 355 -3.97 9.75 18.13
N ALA A 356 -2.81 10.38 18.15
CA ALA A 356 -2.59 11.66 17.47
C ALA A 356 -2.83 11.55 15.95
N GLY A 357 -2.25 10.53 15.28
CA GLY A 357 -2.49 10.28 13.86
C GLY A 357 -3.96 10.07 13.52
N ALA A 358 -4.68 9.30 14.35
CA ALA A 358 -6.11 9.04 14.16
C ALA A 358 -6.97 10.31 14.34
N LEU A 359 -6.70 11.11 15.36
CA LEU A 359 -7.43 12.35 15.62
C LEU A 359 -7.17 13.40 14.54
N ILE A 360 -5.92 13.51 14.07
CA ILE A 360 -5.56 14.41 12.95
C ILE A 360 -6.30 13.96 11.68
N SER A 361 -6.30 12.67 11.35
CA SER A 361 -7.04 12.15 10.19
C SER A 361 -8.54 12.39 10.32
N ALA A 362 -9.11 12.12 11.49
CA ALA A 362 -10.53 12.37 11.75
C ALA A 362 -10.90 13.86 11.63
N ALA A 363 -10.02 14.76 12.09
CA ALA A 363 -10.23 16.21 11.95
C ALA A 363 -10.22 16.65 10.48
N GLY A 364 -9.30 16.12 9.66
CA GLY A 364 -9.26 16.38 8.22
C GLY A 364 -10.51 15.89 7.49
N LEU A 365 -11.04 14.73 7.86
CA LEU A 365 -12.27 14.16 7.30
C LEU A 365 -13.50 14.94 7.77
N ALA A 366 -13.57 15.33 9.03
CA ALA A 366 -14.66 16.18 9.54
C ALA A 366 -14.67 17.56 8.84
N TRP A 367 -13.48 18.14 8.57
CA TRP A 367 -13.37 19.33 7.75
C TRP A 367 -13.96 19.14 6.36
N LEU A 368 -13.62 18.05 5.67
CA LEU A 368 -14.13 17.75 4.34
C LEU A 368 -15.61 17.36 4.34
N ALA A 369 -16.11 16.72 5.40
CA ALA A 369 -17.53 16.47 5.55
C ALA A 369 -18.34 17.78 5.62
N ALA A 370 -17.82 18.79 6.31
CA ALA A 370 -18.46 20.10 6.45
C ALA A 370 -18.20 21.02 5.26
N ALA A 371 -17.08 20.90 4.55
CA ALA A 371 -16.62 21.85 3.53
C ALA A 371 -15.82 21.13 2.44
N HIS A 372 -16.45 20.87 1.28
CA HIS A 372 -15.82 20.22 0.12
C HIS A 372 -16.26 20.78 -1.24
N ASP A 373 -16.91 21.93 -1.26
CA ASP A 373 -17.44 22.54 -2.49
C ASP A 373 -16.39 23.40 -3.26
N GLN A 374 -15.20 23.63 -2.67
CA GLN A 374 -14.17 24.48 -3.24
C GLN A 374 -12.79 23.83 -3.19
N ALA A 375 -11.96 24.04 -4.21
CA ALA A 375 -10.64 23.43 -4.34
C ALA A 375 -9.70 23.68 -3.15
N TRP A 376 -9.71 24.90 -2.56
CA TRP A 376 -8.87 25.22 -1.40
C TRP A 376 -9.22 24.42 -0.15
N GLN A 377 -10.49 24.02 0.00
CA GLN A 377 -10.95 23.17 1.13
C GLN A 377 -10.29 21.78 1.05
N TYR A 378 -10.13 21.27 -0.17
CA TYR A 378 -9.38 20.03 -0.41
C TYR A 378 -7.88 20.16 -0.15
N LEU A 379 -7.25 21.32 -0.45
CA LEU A 379 -5.84 21.53 -0.12
C LEU A 379 -5.60 21.43 1.40
N VAL A 380 -6.49 22.03 2.20
CA VAL A 380 -6.44 21.95 3.67
C VAL A 380 -6.69 20.53 4.13
N GLY A 381 -7.77 19.89 3.66
CA GLY A 381 -8.11 18.51 3.99
C GLY A 381 -6.99 17.53 3.64
N ALA A 382 -6.42 17.66 2.45
CA ALA A 382 -5.29 16.84 1.98
C ALA A 382 -4.05 17.00 2.87
N ALA A 383 -3.71 18.24 3.28
CA ALA A 383 -2.59 18.49 4.17
C ALA A 383 -2.78 17.80 5.54
N VAL A 384 -3.97 17.93 6.13
CA VAL A 384 -4.28 17.32 7.43
C VAL A 384 -4.30 15.80 7.31
N MET A 385 -4.90 15.26 6.24
CA MET A 385 -4.94 13.82 5.97
C MET A 385 -3.56 13.21 5.77
N GLY A 386 -2.70 13.87 4.99
CA GLY A 386 -1.33 13.43 4.74
C GLY A 386 -0.53 13.30 6.03
N LEU A 387 -0.64 14.31 6.91
CA LEU A 387 0.02 14.29 8.22
C LEU A 387 -0.50 13.15 9.10
N GLY A 388 -1.81 13.02 9.27
CA GLY A 388 -2.42 12.02 10.13
C GLY A 388 -2.15 10.59 9.67
N CYS A 389 -2.34 10.29 8.37
CA CYS A 389 -2.07 8.98 7.79
C CYS A 389 -0.59 8.59 7.90
N SER A 390 0.33 9.51 7.62
CA SER A 390 1.77 9.24 7.70
C SER A 390 2.21 8.93 9.13
N ILE A 391 1.74 9.69 10.12
CA ILE A 391 2.00 9.41 11.54
C ILE A 391 1.50 8.00 11.89
N GLY A 392 0.29 7.64 11.46
CA GLY A 392 -0.28 6.32 11.72
C GLY A 392 0.50 5.18 11.08
N TYR A 393 0.85 5.30 9.80
CA TYR A 393 1.64 4.28 9.09
C TYR A 393 3.03 4.11 9.71
N ALA A 394 3.77 5.21 9.89
CA ALA A 394 5.12 5.14 10.42
C ALA A 394 5.12 4.54 11.83
N ALA A 395 4.21 4.97 12.72
CA ALA A 395 4.07 4.38 14.05
C ALA A 395 3.76 2.88 13.97
N GLY A 396 2.86 2.47 13.08
CA GLY A 396 2.48 1.07 12.90
C GLY A 396 3.64 0.20 12.48
N PHE A 397 4.33 0.56 11.41
CA PHE A 397 5.48 -0.19 10.92
C PHE A 397 6.63 -0.24 11.92
N THR A 398 6.95 0.88 12.58
CA THR A 398 7.99 0.93 13.61
C THR A 398 7.63 0.01 14.80
N MET A 399 6.39 0.07 15.30
CA MET A 399 5.96 -0.77 16.43
C MET A 399 5.93 -2.26 16.09
N VAL A 400 5.54 -2.63 14.87
CA VAL A 400 5.59 -4.03 14.41
C VAL A 400 7.03 -4.53 14.37
N GLN A 401 7.96 -3.72 13.85
CA GLN A 401 9.38 -4.09 13.78
C GLN A 401 10.04 -4.19 15.15
N MET A 402 9.70 -3.30 16.08
CA MET A 402 10.23 -3.34 17.47
C MET A 402 9.70 -4.55 18.27
N ALA A 403 8.55 -5.09 17.91
CA ALA A 403 7.92 -6.20 18.62
C ALA A 403 8.43 -7.58 18.21
N VAL A 404 9.34 -7.67 17.24
CA VAL A 404 9.88 -8.93 16.71
C VAL A 404 11.40 -8.94 16.74
N PRO A 405 12.03 -10.14 16.84
CA PRO A 405 13.48 -10.28 16.74
C PRO A 405 14.00 -9.77 15.36
N GLU A 406 15.23 -9.25 15.33
CA GLU A 406 15.85 -8.68 14.12
C GLU A 406 15.80 -9.63 12.91
N GLY A 407 16.02 -10.93 13.11
CA GLY A 407 15.95 -11.93 12.04
C GLY A 407 14.55 -12.16 11.44
N LYS A 408 13.48 -11.56 12.00
CA LYS A 408 12.09 -11.69 11.52
C LYS A 408 11.50 -10.35 11.05
N ALA A 409 12.30 -9.29 11.00
CA ALA A 409 11.83 -7.95 10.65
C ALA A 409 11.22 -7.87 9.23
N GLY A 410 11.80 -8.57 8.23
CA GLY A 410 11.27 -8.65 6.87
C GLY A 410 9.89 -9.31 6.83
N MET A 411 9.74 -10.45 7.51
CA MET A 411 8.46 -11.13 7.63
C MET A 411 7.40 -10.26 8.32
N ALA A 412 7.78 -9.55 9.39
CA ALA A 412 6.90 -8.64 10.12
C ALA A 412 6.41 -7.47 9.27
N ALA A 413 7.31 -6.88 8.48
CA ALA A 413 6.98 -5.84 7.51
C ALA A 413 6.01 -6.36 6.43
N GLY A 414 6.21 -7.59 5.94
CA GLY A 414 5.32 -8.23 4.98
C GLY A 414 3.91 -8.42 5.52
N VAL A 415 3.78 -8.85 6.78
CA VAL A 415 2.48 -8.97 7.46
C VAL A 415 1.80 -7.61 7.58
N ALA A 416 2.52 -6.59 8.05
CA ALA A 416 2.00 -5.23 8.15
C ALA A 416 1.54 -4.71 6.78
N GLY A 417 2.31 -4.98 5.70
CA GLY A 417 1.95 -4.65 4.33
C GLY A 417 0.67 -5.36 3.86
N THR A 418 0.47 -6.62 4.24
CA THR A 418 -0.77 -7.35 3.92
C THR A 418 -1.97 -6.73 4.62
N PHE A 419 -1.85 -6.39 5.91
CA PHE A 419 -2.90 -5.67 6.63
C PHE A 419 -3.18 -4.29 5.99
N MET A 420 -2.16 -3.62 5.48
CA MET A 420 -2.32 -2.39 4.70
C MET A 420 -3.15 -2.65 3.42
N ALA A 421 -2.86 -3.71 2.66
CA ALA A 421 -3.64 -4.07 1.47
C ALA A 421 -5.10 -4.40 1.82
N VAL A 422 -5.35 -5.16 2.90
CA VAL A 422 -6.71 -5.44 3.41
C VAL A 422 -7.42 -4.14 3.78
N GLY A 423 -6.72 -3.21 4.41
CA GLY A 423 -7.27 -1.89 4.76
C GLY A 423 -7.65 -1.08 3.52
N PHE A 424 -6.78 -1.01 2.51
CA PHE A 424 -7.11 -0.36 1.24
C PHE A 424 -8.35 -0.96 0.60
N ALA A 425 -8.46 -2.29 0.56
CA ALA A 425 -9.64 -2.98 0.05
C ALA A 425 -10.91 -2.65 0.84
N LEU A 426 -10.81 -2.59 2.17
CA LEU A 426 -11.93 -2.22 3.04
C LEU A 426 -12.40 -0.79 2.79
N GLY A 427 -11.47 0.17 2.75
CA GLY A 427 -11.79 1.59 2.52
C GLY A 427 -12.44 1.82 1.17
N THR A 428 -11.87 1.24 0.09
CA THR A 428 -12.47 1.33 -1.24
C THR A 428 -13.84 0.67 -1.31
N ALA A 429 -14.05 -0.48 -0.64
CA ALA A 429 -15.32 -1.18 -0.62
C ALA A 429 -16.41 -0.36 0.09
N VAL A 430 -16.11 0.18 1.27
CA VAL A 430 -17.07 0.99 2.06
C VAL A 430 -17.50 2.20 1.25
N ILE A 431 -16.56 2.95 0.69
CA ILE A 431 -16.90 4.17 -0.07
C ILE A 431 -17.51 3.86 -1.44
N SER A 432 -17.06 2.82 -2.13
CA SER A 432 -17.70 2.40 -3.38
C SER A 432 -19.15 1.98 -3.16
N GLY A 433 -19.45 1.30 -2.04
CA GLY A 433 -20.80 0.94 -1.65
C GLY A 433 -21.65 2.16 -1.34
N ASP A 434 -21.13 3.11 -0.56
CA ASP A 434 -21.78 4.39 -0.25
C ASP A 434 -22.08 5.18 -1.54
N LEU A 435 -21.08 5.44 -2.38
CA LEU A 435 -21.26 6.18 -3.64
C LEU A 435 -22.18 5.49 -4.65
N SER A 436 -22.45 4.20 -4.50
CA SER A 436 -23.39 3.44 -5.34
C SER A 436 -24.81 3.43 -4.80
N ALA A 437 -25.06 3.95 -3.60
CA ALA A 437 -26.38 3.91 -2.96
C ALA A 437 -27.39 4.86 -3.63
N SER A 438 -26.92 5.96 -4.24
CA SER A 438 -27.75 6.89 -5.00
C SER A 438 -26.98 7.45 -6.17
N LEU A 439 -27.41 7.15 -7.38
CA LEU A 439 -26.75 7.53 -8.62
C LEU A 439 -27.58 8.56 -9.39
N VAL A 440 -26.90 9.55 -9.94
CA VAL A 440 -27.46 10.57 -10.82
C VAL A 440 -26.93 10.31 -12.23
N THR A 441 -27.83 10.14 -13.20
CA THR A 441 -27.42 9.97 -14.59
C THR A 441 -27.07 11.32 -15.20
N VAL A 442 -25.92 11.42 -15.85
CA VAL A 442 -25.49 12.63 -16.53
C VAL A 442 -26.39 12.85 -17.77
N PRO A 443 -27.05 14.00 -17.89
CA PRO A 443 -27.94 14.26 -19.01
C PRO A 443 -27.26 14.06 -20.37
N GLY A 444 -27.87 13.28 -21.25
CA GLY A 444 -27.34 13.00 -22.58
C GLY A 444 -26.26 11.91 -22.65
N SER A 445 -25.96 11.24 -21.54
CA SER A 445 -25.01 10.11 -21.52
C SER A 445 -25.53 8.93 -20.68
N SER A 446 -24.89 7.75 -20.84
CA SER A 446 -25.14 6.60 -19.96
C SER A 446 -24.33 6.63 -18.67
N LEU A 447 -23.51 7.67 -18.46
CA LEU A 447 -22.64 7.82 -17.32
C LEU A 447 -23.45 8.14 -16.06
N GLN A 448 -23.17 7.44 -14.97
CA GLN A 448 -23.79 7.66 -13.67
C GLN A 448 -22.72 8.12 -12.68
N VAL A 449 -23.05 9.17 -11.93
CA VAL A 449 -22.22 9.72 -10.85
C VAL A 449 -22.97 9.63 -9.52
N ALA A 450 -22.25 9.57 -8.41
CA ALA A 450 -22.84 9.49 -7.08
C ALA A 450 -23.54 10.81 -6.72
N ALA A 451 -24.67 10.77 -6.04
CA ALA A 451 -25.36 11.98 -5.57
C ALA A 451 -24.49 12.81 -4.61
N LYS A 452 -24.59 14.14 -4.66
CA LYS A 452 -23.80 15.08 -3.84
C LYS A 452 -23.78 14.72 -2.34
N SER A 453 -24.93 14.37 -1.79
CA SER A 453 -25.08 14.06 -0.35
C SER A 453 -24.22 12.89 0.11
N LEU A 454 -23.91 11.93 -0.77
CA LEU A 454 -23.11 10.75 -0.42
C LEU A 454 -21.64 11.10 -0.13
N TYR A 455 -21.11 12.16 -0.74
CA TYR A 455 -19.72 12.57 -0.46
C TYR A 455 -19.54 13.05 0.99
N GLY A 456 -20.49 13.80 1.54
CA GLY A 456 -20.50 14.18 2.96
C GLY A 456 -20.53 12.94 3.86
N VAL A 457 -21.48 12.03 3.60
CA VAL A 457 -21.60 10.75 4.32
C VAL A 457 -20.33 9.92 4.20
N GLY A 458 -19.71 9.84 3.02
CA GLY A 458 -18.46 9.13 2.80
C GLY A 458 -17.30 9.67 3.65
N TYR A 459 -17.19 11.01 3.79
CA TYR A 459 -16.20 11.61 4.69
C TYR A 459 -16.50 11.31 6.16
N GLU A 460 -17.76 11.34 6.59
CA GLU A 460 -18.18 10.97 7.96
C GLU A 460 -17.85 9.51 8.26
N LEU A 461 -18.20 8.57 7.37
CA LEU A 461 -17.88 7.14 7.50
C LEU A 461 -16.36 6.94 7.61
N SER A 462 -15.59 7.66 6.79
CA SER A 462 -14.12 7.62 6.86
C SER A 462 -13.59 8.16 8.19
N GLY A 463 -14.23 9.19 8.75
CA GLY A 463 -13.94 9.73 10.08
C GLY A 463 -14.18 8.70 11.19
N VAL A 464 -15.28 7.94 11.10
CA VAL A 464 -15.57 6.82 12.02
C VAL A 464 -14.47 5.76 11.93
N LEU A 465 -14.02 5.39 10.72
CA LEU A 465 -12.90 4.44 10.54
C LEU A 465 -11.62 4.95 11.21
N ALA A 466 -11.33 6.26 11.11
CA ALA A 466 -10.17 6.85 11.79
C ALA A 466 -10.31 6.77 13.32
N LEU A 467 -11.50 7.01 13.86
CA LEU A 467 -11.75 6.91 15.31
C LEU A 467 -11.71 5.47 15.82
N LEU A 468 -11.99 4.46 14.98
CA LEU A 468 -11.84 3.04 15.34
C LEU A 468 -10.36 2.68 15.64
N VAL A 469 -9.39 3.42 15.11
CA VAL A 469 -7.97 3.28 15.51
C VAL A 469 -7.83 3.55 17.00
N VAL A 470 -8.42 4.64 17.50
CA VAL A 470 -8.37 5.01 18.94
C VAL A 470 -8.96 3.89 19.79
N VAL A 471 -10.12 3.36 19.42
CA VAL A 471 -10.79 2.25 20.12
C VAL A 471 -9.89 1.01 20.12
N THR A 472 -9.31 0.65 18.98
CA THR A 472 -8.42 -0.51 18.84
C THR A 472 -7.21 -0.41 19.76
N VAL A 473 -6.56 0.76 19.81
CA VAL A 473 -5.39 1.02 20.64
C VAL A 473 -5.75 0.98 22.13
N LEU A 474 -6.87 1.57 22.54
CA LEU A 474 -7.33 1.57 23.93
C LEU A 474 -7.68 0.16 24.43
N ILE A 475 -8.40 -0.64 23.62
CA ILE A 475 -8.72 -2.04 23.94
C ILE A 475 -7.43 -2.85 24.11
N SER A 476 -6.47 -2.68 23.21
CA SER A 476 -5.19 -3.39 23.26
C SER A 476 -4.40 -3.04 24.53
N ARG A 477 -4.40 -1.76 24.93
CA ARG A 477 -3.78 -1.29 26.15
C ARG A 477 -4.42 -1.89 27.41
N LEU A 478 -5.75 -1.97 27.44
CA LEU A 478 -6.48 -2.57 28.56
C LEU A 478 -6.20 -4.09 28.68
N ARG A 479 -6.15 -4.79 27.55
CA ARG A 479 -5.80 -6.22 27.54
C ARG A 479 -4.37 -6.47 28.02
N LEU A 480 -3.42 -5.62 27.65
CA LEU A 480 -2.03 -5.73 28.09
C LEU A 480 -1.91 -5.50 29.60
N ARG A 481 -2.57 -4.47 30.14
CA ARG A 481 -2.59 -4.18 31.59
C ARG A 481 -3.17 -5.34 32.41
N ARG A 482 -4.28 -5.95 31.94
CA ARG A 482 -4.88 -7.10 32.62
C ARG A 482 -3.97 -8.33 32.66
N ARG A 483 -3.18 -8.57 31.60
CA ARG A 483 -2.20 -9.67 31.57
C ARG A 483 -1.02 -9.44 32.53
N LEU A 484 -0.56 -8.21 32.65
CA LEU A 484 0.55 -7.85 33.58
C LEU A 484 0.07 -7.80 35.03
N GLY A 485 -1.15 -7.34 35.30
CA GLY A 485 -1.71 -7.31 36.65
C GLY A 485 -2.13 -8.68 37.20
N GLY A 486 -2.44 -9.66 36.31
CA GLY A 486 -2.74 -11.04 36.72
C GLY A 486 -1.52 -11.94 36.95
N VAL A 487 -0.30 -11.44 36.73
CA VAL A 487 0.97 -12.12 37.06
C VAL A 487 1.52 -11.64 38.42
N ALA A 488 0.94 -10.56 38.97
CA ALA A 488 1.34 -9.97 40.26
C ALA A 488 0.39 -10.34 41.43
N SER A 489 -0.61 -11.19 41.19
CA SER A 489 -1.49 -11.85 42.15
C SER A 489 -1.28 -13.36 42.12
#